data_b66eb414fd97698033dde92e8d08ddfa
#
_entry.id   b66eb414fd97698033dde92e8d08ddfa
#
_cell.length_a   1.000
_cell.length_b   1.000
_cell.length_c   1.000
_cell.angle_alpha   90.00
_cell.angle_beta   90.00
_cell.angle_gamma   90.00
#
_symmetry.space_group_name_H-M   'P 1'
#
loop_
_entity.id
_entity.type
_entity.pdbx_description
1 polymer ?
#
loop_
_entity_poly.entity_id
_entity_poly.type
_entity_poly.pdbx_seq_one_letter_code
_entity_poly.pdbx_strand_id
1 'polypeptide(L)'
;WLITVVYDLGLALLLYKFFGKYGLYVAVVLGIVLGNLQGGKVSELIIFGTAYKVSMGASLYSGIYFATDVLNEKYGRAEANRAVMLGFVANIAVMITLVISIQFKPSDITGSALEVHNAISTLAFYSPAFVIGSLTAYLVSQSFDVWFFNWLKQKTNGSKLWFRNNLSTMTSQLIDTLIYQFTWVIAT
;
A
#
# COMPACT_ATOMS: atom_id res chain seq x y z
N TRP A 1 0.66 14.42 6.69
CA TRP A 1 0.57 13.70 5.41
C TRP A 1 1.86 13.85 4.59
N LEU A 2 2.33 15.07 4.28
CA LEU A 2 3.58 15.30 3.53
C LEU A 2 4.79 14.65 4.22
N ILE A 3 4.90 14.79 5.54
CA ILE A 3 5.96 14.16 6.32
C ILE A 3 5.95 12.64 6.16
N THR A 4 4.77 12.02 6.11
CA THR A 4 4.64 10.57 5.91
C THR A 4 5.11 10.15 4.51
N VAL A 5 4.78 10.93 3.47
CA VAL A 5 5.26 10.68 2.09
C VAL A 5 6.80 10.79 2.02
N VAL A 6 7.38 11.85 2.60
CA VAL A 6 8.84 12.05 2.61
C VAL A 6 9.54 10.93 3.39
N TYR A 7 8.97 10.53 4.53
CA TYR A 7 9.48 9.41 5.32
C TYR A 7 9.43 8.10 4.53
N ASP A 8 8.32 7.79 3.89
CA ASP A 8 8.11 6.56 3.12
C ASP A 8 9.08 6.43 1.93
N LEU A 9 9.20 7.50 1.14
CA LEU A 9 10.19 7.57 0.06
C LEU A 9 11.63 7.48 0.58
N GLY A 10 11.93 8.19 1.67
CA GLY A 10 13.25 8.15 2.33
C GLY A 10 13.59 6.77 2.84
N LEU A 11 12.63 6.07 3.45
CA LEU A 11 12.79 4.68 3.90
C LEU A 11 13.05 3.74 2.72
N ALA A 12 12.29 3.85 1.64
CA ALA A 12 12.48 3.02 0.45
C ALA A 12 13.88 3.23 -0.16
N LEU A 13 14.35 4.49 -0.23
CA LEU A 13 15.72 4.82 -0.67
C LEU A 13 16.80 4.26 0.25
N LEU A 14 16.63 4.37 1.57
CA LEU A 14 17.58 3.81 2.56
C LEU A 14 17.64 2.29 2.46
N LEU A 15 16.49 1.62 2.39
CA LEU A 15 16.42 0.18 2.22
C LEU A 15 17.10 -0.25 0.91
N TYR A 16 16.86 0.47 -0.18
CA TYR A 16 17.54 0.21 -1.44
C TYR A 16 19.06 0.41 -1.35
N LYS A 17 19.49 1.48 -0.70
CA LYS A 17 20.93 1.78 -0.52
C LYS A 17 21.68 0.68 0.26
N PHE A 18 21.07 0.17 1.34
CA PHE A 18 21.75 -0.82 2.21
C PHE A 18 21.54 -2.27 1.77
N PHE A 19 20.38 -2.59 1.18
CA PHE A 19 19.98 -3.98 0.88
C PHE A 19 19.71 -4.23 -0.61
N GLY A 20 19.91 -3.23 -1.48
CA GLY A 20 19.71 -3.35 -2.92
C GLY A 20 18.29 -3.81 -3.28
N LYS A 21 18.19 -4.78 -4.18
CA LYS A 21 16.92 -5.34 -4.64
C LYS A 21 16.02 -5.82 -3.50
N TYR A 22 16.59 -6.47 -2.51
CA TYR A 22 15.83 -7.00 -1.37
C TYR A 22 15.24 -5.89 -0.49
N GLY A 23 15.93 -4.76 -0.38
CA GLY A 23 15.41 -3.57 0.30
C GLY A 23 14.15 -3.03 -0.37
N LEU A 24 14.05 -3.08 -1.70
CA LEU A 24 12.84 -2.68 -2.42
C LEU A 24 11.67 -3.64 -2.17
N TYR A 25 11.92 -4.95 -2.06
CA TYR A 25 10.89 -5.90 -1.63
C TYR A 25 10.36 -5.59 -0.24
N VAL A 26 11.27 -5.30 0.70
CA VAL A 26 10.89 -4.91 2.06
C VAL A 26 10.06 -3.62 2.05
N ALA A 27 10.44 -2.62 1.25
CA ALA A 27 9.69 -1.37 1.11
C ALA A 27 8.25 -1.62 0.62
N VAL A 28 8.05 -2.48 -0.39
CA VAL A 28 6.71 -2.85 -0.88
C VAL A 28 5.90 -3.56 0.20
N VAL A 29 6.49 -4.52 0.90
CA VAL A 29 5.81 -5.26 1.98
C VAL A 29 5.42 -4.34 3.14
N LEU A 30 6.34 -3.49 3.60
CA LEU A 30 6.06 -2.52 4.66
C LEU A 30 4.98 -1.52 4.24
N GLY A 31 5.09 -0.99 3.01
CA GLY A 31 4.14 0.00 2.50
C GLY A 31 2.71 -0.55 2.48
N ILE A 32 2.48 -1.76 1.93
CA ILE A 32 1.13 -2.32 1.86
C ILE A 32 0.58 -2.69 3.25
N VAL A 33 1.40 -3.29 4.11
CA VAL A 33 0.96 -3.68 5.47
C VAL A 33 0.62 -2.44 6.30
N LEU A 34 1.53 -1.47 6.37
CA LEU A 34 1.31 -0.24 7.12
C LEU A 34 0.20 0.63 6.51
N GLY A 35 0.10 0.65 5.17
CA GLY A 35 -0.96 1.34 4.45
C GLY A 35 -2.35 0.79 4.80
N ASN A 36 -2.51 -0.53 4.88
CA ASN A 36 -3.77 -1.15 5.28
C ASN A 36 -4.06 -0.93 6.77
N LEU A 37 -3.10 -1.08 7.66
CA LEU A 37 -3.29 -0.81 9.09
C LEU A 37 -3.70 0.64 9.39
N GLN A 38 -3.23 1.59 8.57
CA GLN A 38 -3.57 3.00 8.68
C GLN A 38 -4.71 3.44 7.76
N GLY A 39 -5.27 2.55 6.97
CA GLY A 39 -6.29 2.85 5.97
C GLY A 39 -7.55 3.52 6.57
N GLY A 40 -7.95 3.07 7.75
CA GLY A 40 -9.08 3.65 8.49
C GLY A 40 -8.79 4.98 9.19
N LYS A 41 -7.53 5.39 9.31
CA LYS A 41 -7.17 6.69 9.88
C LYS A 41 -7.34 7.79 8.84
N VAL A 42 -8.48 8.47 8.88
CA VAL A 42 -8.78 9.61 8.02
C VAL A 42 -8.33 10.90 8.72
N SER A 43 -7.57 11.72 8.01
CA SER A 43 -7.10 13.04 8.46
C SER A 43 -7.57 14.13 7.51
N GLU A 44 -7.65 15.37 8.00
CA GLU A 44 -7.95 16.51 7.16
C GLU A 44 -6.67 17.13 6.61
N LEU A 45 -6.62 17.32 5.30
CA LEU A 45 -5.57 18.02 4.60
C LEU A 45 -6.12 19.33 4.05
N ILE A 46 -5.60 20.46 4.53
CA ILE A 46 -6.03 21.78 4.06
C ILE A 46 -5.17 22.17 2.86
N ILE A 47 -5.79 22.31 1.69
CA ILE A 47 -5.14 22.76 0.45
C ILE A 47 -5.89 24.00 -0.06
N PHE A 48 -5.21 25.11 -0.19
CA PHE A 48 -5.78 26.40 -0.64
C PHE A 48 -7.04 26.81 0.15
N GLY A 49 -7.06 26.55 1.46
CA GLY A 49 -8.19 26.88 2.34
C GLY A 49 -9.36 25.91 2.32
N THR A 50 -9.29 24.84 1.52
CA THR A 50 -10.32 23.78 1.48
C THR A 50 -9.80 22.54 2.22
N ALA A 51 -10.64 22.00 3.11
CA ALA A 51 -10.32 20.77 3.86
C ALA A 51 -10.72 19.53 3.04
N TYR A 52 -9.77 18.65 2.80
CA TYR A 52 -9.95 17.36 2.14
C TYR A 52 -9.75 16.23 3.15
N LYS A 53 -10.68 15.29 3.20
CA LYS A 53 -10.54 14.07 4.00
C LYS A 53 -9.68 13.07 3.25
N VAL A 54 -8.53 12.71 3.81
CA VAL A 54 -7.57 11.78 3.20
C VAL A 54 -7.20 10.67 4.16
N SER A 55 -7.13 9.44 3.66
CA SER A 55 -6.61 8.31 4.43
C SER A 55 -5.11 8.46 4.65
N MET A 56 -4.63 8.20 5.88
CA MET A 56 -3.20 8.16 6.17
C MET A 56 -2.52 6.98 5.49
N GLY A 57 -3.23 5.87 5.30
CA GLY A 57 -2.72 4.72 4.53
C GLY A 57 -2.34 5.07 3.10
N ALA A 58 -3.09 5.97 2.45
CA ALA A 58 -2.80 6.39 1.08
C ALA A 58 -1.43 7.08 0.91
N SER A 59 -0.89 7.70 1.96
CA SER A 59 0.43 8.35 1.90
C SER A 59 1.59 7.36 1.78
N LEU A 60 1.39 6.10 2.20
CA LEU A 60 2.40 5.04 2.15
C LEU A 60 2.46 4.30 0.80
N TYR A 61 1.54 4.60 -0.10
CA TYR A 61 1.60 4.04 -1.46
C TYR A 61 2.70 4.66 -2.31
N SER A 62 3.21 5.84 -1.94
CA SER A 62 4.30 6.50 -2.67
C SER A 62 5.57 5.66 -2.69
N GLY A 63 5.95 5.05 -1.58
CA GLY A 63 7.09 4.14 -1.50
C GLY A 63 6.87 2.83 -2.26
N ILE A 64 5.64 2.31 -2.29
CA ILE A 64 5.31 1.10 -3.07
C ILE A 64 5.53 1.35 -4.56
N TYR A 65 4.94 2.42 -5.12
CA TYR A 65 5.10 2.76 -6.54
C TYR A 65 6.56 3.03 -6.87
N PHE A 66 7.26 3.81 -6.06
CA PHE A 66 8.69 4.05 -6.25
C PHE A 66 9.50 2.75 -6.26
N ALA A 67 9.26 1.85 -5.30
CA ALA A 67 10.00 0.59 -5.19
C ALA A 67 9.70 -0.35 -6.38
N THR A 68 8.45 -0.47 -6.80
CA THR A 68 8.05 -1.29 -7.95
C THR A 68 8.58 -0.75 -9.27
N ASP A 69 8.61 0.58 -9.44
CA ASP A 69 9.17 1.22 -10.63
C ASP A 69 10.69 1.02 -10.73
N VAL A 70 11.42 1.17 -9.61
CA VAL A 70 12.87 0.89 -9.56
C VAL A 70 13.16 -0.58 -9.82
N LEU A 71 12.35 -1.50 -9.27
CA LEU A 71 12.46 -2.94 -9.57
C LEU A 71 12.24 -3.21 -11.05
N ASN A 72 11.19 -2.63 -11.63
CA ASN A 72 10.86 -2.81 -13.04
C ASN A 72 11.94 -2.23 -13.98
N GLU A 73 12.47 -1.06 -13.63
CA GLU A 73 13.51 -0.40 -14.43
C GLU A 73 14.85 -1.13 -14.40
N LYS A 74 15.31 -1.54 -13.21
CA LYS A 74 16.65 -2.09 -13.00
C LYS A 74 16.72 -3.61 -13.08
N TYR A 75 15.68 -4.30 -12.63
CA TYR A 75 15.68 -5.75 -12.46
C TYR A 75 14.62 -6.46 -13.33
N GLY A 76 13.77 -5.68 -13.99
CA GLY A 76 12.77 -6.18 -14.93
C GLY A 76 11.41 -6.49 -14.30
N ARG A 77 10.41 -6.62 -15.17
CA ARG A 77 9.00 -6.81 -14.82
C ARG A 77 8.75 -8.00 -13.88
N ALA A 78 9.47 -9.10 -14.07
CA ALA A 78 9.29 -10.29 -13.25
C ALA A 78 9.59 -10.03 -11.77
N GLU A 79 10.63 -9.24 -11.48
CA GLU A 79 11.01 -8.90 -10.11
C GLU A 79 10.01 -7.90 -9.47
N ALA A 80 9.52 -6.93 -10.23
CA ALA A 80 8.47 -6.05 -9.76
C ALA A 80 7.17 -6.81 -9.43
N ASN A 81 6.72 -7.73 -10.30
CA ASN A 81 5.56 -8.57 -10.04
C ASN A 81 5.76 -9.46 -8.79
N ARG A 82 6.97 -10.00 -8.57
CA ARG A 82 7.27 -10.76 -7.35
C ARG A 82 7.11 -9.92 -6.10
N ALA A 83 7.57 -8.66 -6.12
CA ALA A 83 7.42 -7.75 -4.99
C ALA A 83 5.93 -7.46 -4.69
N VAL A 84 5.13 -7.21 -5.73
CA VAL A 84 3.67 -7.01 -5.60
C VAL A 84 3.00 -8.24 -4.97
N MET A 85 3.32 -9.44 -5.46
CA MET A 85 2.77 -10.68 -4.90
C MET A 85 3.22 -10.95 -3.48
N LEU A 86 4.48 -10.64 -3.15
CA LEU A 86 4.98 -10.76 -1.77
C LEU A 86 4.25 -9.80 -0.83
N GLY A 87 4.03 -8.55 -1.25
CA GLY A 87 3.25 -7.59 -0.49
C GLY A 87 1.81 -8.06 -0.25
N PHE A 88 1.17 -8.60 -1.28
CA PHE A 88 -0.17 -9.16 -1.20
C PHE A 88 -0.26 -10.32 -0.18
N VAL A 89 0.64 -11.31 -0.30
CA VAL A 89 0.68 -12.46 0.61
C VAL A 89 1.00 -12.03 2.05
N ALA A 90 1.96 -11.13 2.22
CA ALA A 90 2.32 -10.60 3.54
C ALA A 90 1.13 -9.88 4.20
N ASN A 91 0.38 -9.08 3.44
CA ASN A 91 -0.78 -8.38 3.97
C ASN A 91 -1.89 -9.35 4.39
N ILE A 92 -2.17 -10.40 3.60
CA ILE A 92 -3.09 -11.48 3.98
C ILE A 92 -2.62 -12.17 5.25
N ALA A 93 -1.33 -12.50 5.34
CA ALA A 93 -0.77 -13.16 6.54
C ALA A 93 -0.95 -12.30 7.80
N VAL A 94 -0.71 -10.98 7.70
CA VAL A 94 -0.94 -10.05 8.82
C VAL A 94 -2.41 -10.02 9.21
N MET A 95 -3.33 -9.93 8.26
CA MET A 95 -4.78 -9.92 8.55
C MET A 95 -5.24 -11.21 9.22
N ILE A 96 -4.79 -12.38 8.73
CA ILE A 96 -5.08 -13.67 9.36
C ILE A 96 -4.51 -13.71 10.80
N THR A 97 -3.29 -13.22 11.00
CA THR A 97 -2.66 -13.19 12.34
C THR A 97 -3.46 -12.31 13.30
N LEU A 98 -3.95 -11.14 12.86
CA LEU A 98 -4.80 -10.29 13.68
C LEU A 98 -6.12 -10.99 14.05
N VAL A 99 -6.77 -11.66 13.08
CA VAL A 99 -8.00 -12.42 13.32
C VAL A 99 -7.78 -13.58 14.30
N ILE A 100 -6.66 -14.29 14.20
CA ILE A 100 -6.31 -15.36 15.17
C ILE A 100 -6.06 -14.75 16.56
N SER A 101 -5.32 -13.64 16.64
CA SER A 101 -4.96 -12.99 17.89
C SER A 101 -6.18 -12.61 18.74
N ILE A 102 -7.25 -12.12 18.12
CA ILE A 102 -8.47 -11.69 18.81
C ILE A 102 -9.33 -12.87 19.33
N GLN A 103 -9.04 -14.11 18.93
CA GLN A 103 -9.70 -15.29 19.50
C GLN A 103 -9.22 -15.56 20.94
N PHE A 104 -8.07 -15.04 21.33
CA PHE A 104 -7.54 -15.14 22.67
C PHE A 104 -8.06 -13.99 23.54
N LYS A 105 -8.74 -14.35 24.65
CA LYS A 105 -9.28 -13.35 25.58
C LYS A 105 -8.14 -12.59 26.28
N PRO A 106 -8.31 -11.29 26.53
CA PRO A 106 -7.33 -10.52 27.31
C PRO A 106 -7.22 -11.08 28.72
N SER A 107 -6.01 -11.02 29.29
CA SER A 107 -5.74 -11.51 30.65
C SER A 107 -6.40 -10.68 31.74
N ASP A 108 -6.69 -9.41 31.44
CA ASP A 108 -7.34 -8.45 32.34
C ASP A 108 -8.46 -7.75 31.59
N ILE A 109 -9.66 -7.74 32.18
CA ILE A 109 -10.87 -7.15 31.62
C ILE A 109 -11.04 -5.66 31.93
N THR A 110 -10.12 -5.05 32.67
CA THR A 110 -10.20 -3.63 33.07
C THR A 110 -8.91 -2.86 32.83
N GLY A 111 -7.86 -3.50 32.32
CA GLY A 111 -6.53 -2.91 32.18
C GLY A 111 -6.08 -2.71 30.73
N SER A 112 -4.79 -2.40 30.58
CA SER A 112 -4.15 -2.17 29.30
C SER A 112 -4.25 -3.37 28.32
N ALA A 113 -4.38 -4.60 28.85
CA ALA A 113 -4.58 -5.78 28.04
C ALA A 113 -5.91 -5.73 27.27
N LEU A 114 -6.98 -5.21 27.88
CA LEU A 114 -8.27 -5.00 27.20
C LEU A 114 -8.18 -3.90 26.15
N GLU A 115 -7.49 -2.79 26.46
CA GLU A 115 -7.30 -1.68 25.49
C GLU A 115 -6.56 -2.15 24.24
N VAL A 116 -5.48 -2.91 24.40
CA VAL A 116 -4.73 -3.50 23.29
C VAL A 116 -5.59 -4.50 22.50
N HIS A 117 -6.35 -5.36 23.19
CA HIS A 117 -7.27 -6.29 22.54
C HIS A 117 -8.32 -5.56 21.68
N ASN A 118 -8.92 -4.49 22.20
CA ASN A 118 -9.91 -3.68 21.48
C ASN A 118 -9.28 -2.97 20.27
N ALA A 119 -8.07 -2.45 20.41
CA ALA A 119 -7.33 -1.83 19.30
C ALA A 119 -7.05 -2.84 18.18
N ILE A 120 -6.57 -4.05 18.51
CA ILE A 120 -6.35 -5.14 17.56
C ILE A 120 -7.68 -5.56 16.92
N SER A 121 -8.75 -5.68 17.69
CA SER A 121 -10.09 -6.05 17.20
C SER A 121 -10.59 -5.01 16.19
N THR A 122 -10.39 -3.73 16.48
CA THR A 122 -10.76 -2.64 15.56
C THR A 122 -9.99 -2.76 14.23
N LEU A 123 -8.69 -3.05 14.27
CA LEU A 123 -7.87 -3.24 13.07
C LEU A 123 -8.27 -4.49 12.28
N ALA A 124 -8.56 -5.59 12.98
CA ALA A 124 -8.94 -6.86 12.37
C ALA A 124 -10.33 -6.84 11.71
N PHE A 125 -11.26 -6.08 12.27
CA PHE A 125 -12.66 -6.02 11.82
C PHE A 125 -13.07 -4.66 11.26
N TYR A 126 -12.12 -3.86 10.82
CA TYR A 126 -12.44 -2.51 10.33
C TYR A 126 -13.51 -2.49 9.23
N SER A 127 -13.76 -3.51 8.56
CA SER A 127 -14.84 -3.88 7.63
C SER A 127 -14.31 -4.97 6.70
N PRO A 128 -14.93 -6.13 6.62
CA PRO A 128 -14.53 -7.17 5.66
C PRO A 128 -14.53 -6.64 4.21
N ALA A 129 -15.50 -5.80 3.88
CA ALA A 129 -15.59 -5.16 2.56
C ALA A 129 -14.41 -4.22 2.29
N PHE A 130 -13.97 -3.44 3.30
CA PHE A 130 -12.79 -2.60 3.20
C PHE A 130 -11.54 -3.43 2.90
N VAL A 131 -11.32 -4.51 3.64
CA VAL A 131 -10.14 -5.37 3.46
C VAL A 131 -10.14 -6.03 2.08
N ILE A 132 -11.28 -6.61 1.65
CA ILE A 132 -11.40 -7.24 0.34
C ILE A 132 -11.21 -6.19 -0.77
N GLY A 133 -11.85 -5.03 -0.64
CA GLY A 133 -11.74 -3.92 -1.59
C GLY A 133 -10.30 -3.42 -1.72
N SER A 134 -9.65 -3.17 -0.60
CA SER A 134 -8.26 -2.70 -0.54
C SER A 134 -7.28 -3.71 -1.13
N LEU A 135 -7.42 -4.99 -0.80
CA LEU A 135 -6.57 -6.06 -1.35
C LEU A 135 -6.77 -6.24 -2.85
N THR A 136 -8.03 -6.20 -3.32
CA THR A 136 -8.35 -6.31 -4.74
C THR A 136 -7.83 -5.10 -5.50
N ALA A 137 -8.08 -3.89 -5.00
CA ALA A 137 -7.57 -2.65 -5.57
C ALA A 137 -6.05 -2.68 -5.69
N TYR A 138 -5.34 -3.04 -4.60
CA TYR A 138 -3.89 -3.17 -4.60
C TYR A 138 -3.39 -4.15 -5.67
N LEU A 139 -3.92 -5.37 -5.68
CA LEU A 139 -3.43 -6.41 -6.59
C LEU A 139 -3.62 -6.03 -8.06
N VAL A 140 -4.79 -5.49 -8.39
CA VAL A 140 -5.11 -5.08 -9.76
C VAL A 140 -4.32 -3.85 -10.16
N SER A 141 -4.32 -2.80 -9.34
CA SER A 141 -3.66 -1.53 -9.66
C SER A 141 -2.14 -1.68 -9.77
N GLN A 142 -1.51 -2.39 -8.83
CA GLN A 142 -0.07 -2.61 -8.86
C GLN A 142 0.38 -3.54 -10.00
N SER A 143 -0.39 -4.59 -10.28
CA SER A 143 -0.10 -5.45 -11.42
C SER A 143 -0.23 -4.71 -12.76
N PHE A 144 -1.24 -3.84 -12.86
CA PHE A 144 -1.43 -2.96 -14.00
C PHE A 144 -0.28 -1.95 -14.13
N ASP A 145 0.13 -1.31 -13.02
CA ASP A 145 1.24 -0.37 -13.00
C ASP A 145 2.53 -0.99 -13.55
N VAL A 146 2.92 -2.13 -13.00
CA VAL A 146 4.11 -2.86 -13.45
C VAL A 146 4.03 -3.27 -14.93
N TRP A 147 2.85 -3.69 -15.39
CA TRP A 147 2.64 -4.02 -16.80
C TRP A 147 2.72 -2.77 -17.68
N PHE A 148 2.03 -1.70 -17.32
CA PHE A 148 1.92 -0.48 -18.11
C PHE A 148 3.26 0.28 -18.16
N PHE A 149 3.96 0.37 -17.05
CA PHE A 149 5.32 0.91 -17.01
C PHE A 149 6.26 0.17 -17.98
N ASN A 150 6.24 -1.16 -17.96
CA ASN A 150 7.06 -1.96 -18.85
C ASN A 150 6.65 -1.80 -20.32
N TRP A 151 5.36 -1.71 -20.64
CA TRP A 151 4.86 -1.42 -21.96
C TRP A 151 5.35 -0.05 -22.47
N LEU A 152 5.25 0.98 -21.62
CA LEU A 152 5.78 2.31 -21.92
C LEU A 152 7.31 2.28 -22.13
N LYS A 153 8.04 1.50 -21.35
CA LYS A 153 9.49 1.31 -21.49
C LYS A 153 9.85 0.77 -22.87
N GLN A 154 9.12 -0.23 -23.36
CA GLN A 154 9.30 -0.77 -24.70
C GLN A 154 8.97 0.27 -25.79
N LYS A 155 7.84 0.97 -25.66
CA LYS A 155 7.41 2.00 -26.61
C LYS A 155 8.34 3.22 -26.68
N THR A 156 9.01 3.55 -25.60
CA THR A 156 9.96 4.69 -25.52
C THR A 156 11.43 4.29 -25.73
N ASN A 157 11.68 3.02 -26.12
CA ASN A 157 13.04 2.46 -26.26
C ASN A 157 13.92 2.73 -25.01
N GLY A 158 13.35 2.60 -23.82
CA GLY A 158 14.02 2.84 -22.54
C GLY A 158 14.22 4.31 -22.18
N SER A 159 13.84 5.26 -23.05
CA SER A 159 13.94 6.72 -22.78
C SER A 159 12.76 7.24 -21.94
N LYS A 160 12.82 8.53 -21.58
CA LYS A 160 11.71 9.26 -20.91
C LYS A 160 11.21 8.62 -19.62
N LEU A 161 12.14 8.22 -18.72
CA LEU A 161 11.81 7.57 -17.43
C LEU A 161 10.76 8.36 -16.64
N TRP A 162 10.92 9.69 -16.53
CA TRP A 162 9.97 10.56 -15.84
C TRP A 162 8.53 10.40 -16.39
N PHE A 163 8.37 10.40 -17.71
CA PHE A 163 7.05 10.24 -18.34
C PHE A 163 6.44 8.87 -18.05
N ARG A 164 7.24 7.81 -18.14
CA ARG A 164 6.78 6.43 -17.88
C ARG A 164 6.31 6.27 -16.45
N ASN A 165 7.12 6.73 -15.50
CA ASN A 165 6.82 6.66 -14.07
C ASN A 165 5.52 7.41 -13.75
N ASN A 166 5.43 8.68 -14.13
CA ASN A 166 4.25 9.47 -13.80
C ASN A 166 2.97 8.93 -14.47
N LEU A 167 3.05 8.56 -15.76
CA LEU A 167 1.86 8.09 -16.48
C LEU A 167 1.38 6.74 -15.96
N SER A 168 2.28 5.78 -15.66
CA SER A 168 1.89 4.49 -15.11
C SER A 168 1.28 4.64 -13.72
N THR A 169 1.95 5.37 -12.83
CA THR A 169 1.48 5.59 -11.46
C THR A 169 0.15 6.34 -11.42
N MET A 170 -0.02 7.43 -12.19
CA MET A 170 -1.30 8.17 -12.21
C MET A 170 -2.45 7.30 -12.71
N THR A 171 -2.23 6.49 -13.75
CA THR A 171 -3.27 5.62 -14.30
C THR A 171 -3.60 4.47 -13.34
N SER A 172 -2.60 3.86 -12.73
CA SER A 172 -2.82 2.77 -11.76
C SER A 172 -3.47 3.26 -10.47
N GLN A 173 -3.15 4.46 -9.99
CA GLN A 173 -3.85 5.06 -8.84
C GLN A 173 -5.31 5.40 -9.14
N LEU A 174 -5.62 5.81 -10.37
CA LEU A 174 -7.01 5.99 -10.80
C LEU A 174 -7.78 4.66 -10.76
N ILE A 175 -7.18 3.58 -11.27
CA ILE A 175 -7.76 2.23 -11.21
C ILE A 175 -7.95 1.79 -9.77
N ASP A 176 -6.96 1.98 -8.90
CA ASP A 176 -7.04 1.68 -7.47
C ASP A 176 -8.24 2.36 -6.81
N THR A 177 -8.35 3.67 -7.01
CA THR A 177 -9.43 4.49 -6.46
C THR A 177 -10.81 4.02 -6.97
N LEU A 178 -10.94 3.72 -8.26
CA LEU A 178 -12.21 3.27 -8.83
C LEU A 178 -12.62 1.90 -8.27
N ILE A 179 -11.69 0.94 -8.18
CA ILE A 179 -11.98 -0.39 -7.63
C ILE A 179 -12.35 -0.27 -6.15
N TYR A 180 -11.60 0.51 -5.37
CA TYR A 180 -11.87 0.71 -3.96
C TYR A 180 -13.24 1.35 -3.73
N GLN A 181 -13.57 2.43 -4.44
CA GLN A 181 -14.86 3.13 -4.33
C GLN A 181 -16.02 2.23 -4.77
N PHE A 182 -15.85 1.48 -5.85
CA PHE A 182 -16.87 0.55 -6.33
C PHE A 182 -17.16 -0.56 -5.31
N THR A 183 -16.11 -1.11 -4.70
CA THR A 183 -16.25 -2.14 -3.66
C THR A 183 -16.93 -1.57 -2.43
N TRP A 184 -16.63 -0.33 -2.06
CA TRP A 184 -17.30 0.35 -0.94
C TRP A 184 -18.79 0.56 -1.18
N VAL A 185 -19.16 1.07 -2.36
CA VAL A 185 -20.58 1.32 -2.73
C VAL A 185 -21.41 0.02 -2.78
N ILE A 186 -20.80 -1.12 -3.17
CA ILE A 186 -21.53 -2.41 -3.17
C ILE A 186 -21.70 -2.96 -1.75
N ALA A 187 -20.79 -2.63 -0.84
CA ALA A 187 -20.77 -3.20 0.51
C ALA A 187 -21.57 -2.39 1.53
N THR A 188 -22.00 -1.18 1.21
CA THR A 188 -22.85 -0.29 2.03
C THR A 188 -24.24 -0.16 1.49
#